data_e4b41f113cc795e5ef096ea543ef6641
#
_entry.id   e4b41f113cc795e5ef096ea543ef6641
#
_cell.length_a   1.000
_cell.length_b   1.000
_cell.length_c   1.000
_cell.angle_alpha   90.00
_cell.angle_beta   90.00
_cell.angle_gamma   90.00
#
_symmetry.space_group_name_H-M   'P 1'
#
loop_
_entity.id
_entity.type
_entity.pdbx_description
1 polymer ?
#
loop_
_entity_poly.entity_id
_entity_poly.type
_entity_poly.pdbx_seq_one_letter_code
_entity_poly.pdbx_strand_id
1 'polypeptide(L)'
;MNQAQRIELPIYFNTPKRKEDIISKKRLMEKNQSLEKNIMANNSGLTMSYTDSYNRIAAQKRLKDYEILAFACKRAGKSRDEGRSYYSTGVLYDNLGKFKEAIAQYQKFLQVCRAIGDVHGEALAYNCIGVDYMKLGELDNIYYNDAIQYHMKHKEIADVAGKFLAHINLGIIYNSVGDFEKSSINH
;
A
#
# COMPACT_ATOMS: atom_id res chain seq x y z
N MET A 1 41.74 -16.60 1.95
CA MET A 1 40.64 -17.54 2.25
C MET A 1 39.60 -16.77 3.08
N ASN A 2 38.61 -16.22 2.43
CA ASN A 2 37.50 -15.48 3.09
C ASN A 2 36.28 -16.38 3.12
N GLN A 3 35.88 -16.79 4.33
CA GLN A 3 34.62 -17.49 4.56
C GLN A 3 33.46 -16.47 4.49
N ALA A 4 32.68 -16.60 3.44
CA ALA A 4 31.37 -15.89 3.36
C ALA A 4 30.43 -16.48 4.41
N GLN A 5 30.09 -15.71 5.42
CA GLN A 5 29.01 -16.05 6.37
C GLN A 5 27.69 -16.03 5.63
N ARG A 6 27.13 -17.22 5.45
CA ARG A 6 25.72 -17.39 5.03
C ARG A 6 24.82 -16.86 6.13
N ILE A 7 24.10 -15.79 5.85
CA ILE A 7 23.00 -15.33 6.70
C ILE A 7 21.83 -16.28 6.48
N GLU A 8 21.62 -17.22 7.40
CA GLU A 8 20.40 -18.02 7.44
C GLU A 8 19.24 -17.16 7.92
N LEU A 9 18.29 -16.93 7.03
CA LEU A 9 17.00 -16.33 7.39
C LEU A 9 16.24 -17.31 8.29
N PRO A 10 15.63 -16.85 9.40
CA PRO A 10 14.89 -17.74 10.28
C PRO A 10 13.67 -18.31 9.56
N ILE A 11 13.61 -19.63 9.52
CA ILE A 11 12.46 -20.42 9.03
C ILE A 11 11.33 -20.22 10.02
N TYR A 12 10.45 -19.26 9.76
CA TYR A 12 9.19 -19.14 10.49
C TYR A 12 8.04 -19.70 9.66
N PHE A 13 7.40 -20.73 10.23
CA PHE A 13 6.13 -21.35 9.87
C PHE A 13 6.17 -22.44 8.78
N ASN A 14 6.71 -23.59 9.18
CA ASN A 14 6.19 -24.84 8.67
C ASN A 14 5.61 -25.66 9.83
N THR A 15 4.49 -25.18 10.42
CA THR A 15 3.64 -26.07 11.20
C THR A 15 2.88 -26.96 10.22
N PRO A 16 2.92 -28.29 10.38
CA PRO A 16 2.17 -29.17 9.51
C PRO A 16 0.68 -28.85 9.65
N LYS A 17 0.09 -28.27 8.58
CA LYS A 17 -1.35 -28.01 8.52
C LYS A 17 -2.07 -29.33 8.74
N ARG A 18 -2.91 -29.44 9.74
CA ARG A 18 -3.70 -30.65 10.00
C ARG A 18 -4.51 -30.98 8.74
N LYS A 19 -4.60 -32.27 8.39
CA LYS A 19 -5.38 -32.73 7.23
C LYS A 19 -6.81 -32.20 7.24
N GLU A 20 -7.38 -32.00 8.40
CA GLU A 20 -8.72 -31.41 8.64
C GLU A 20 -8.84 -29.96 8.17
N ASP A 21 -7.77 -29.13 8.30
CA ASP A 21 -7.78 -27.74 7.82
C ASP A 21 -7.74 -27.66 6.29
N ILE A 22 -7.11 -28.66 5.64
CA ILE A 22 -7.04 -28.75 4.19
C ILE A 22 -8.39 -29.20 3.63
N ILE A 23 -9.03 -30.17 4.27
CA ILE A 23 -10.34 -30.70 3.88
C ILE A 23 -11.43 -29.64 4.06
N SER A 24 -11.41 -28.91 5.18
CA SER A 24 -12.38 -27.82 5.44
C SER A 24 -12.20 -26.67 4.45
N LYS A 25 -10.98 -26.29 4.09
CA LYS A 25 -10.71 -25.28 3.06
C LYS A 25 -11.17 -25.73 1.66
N LYS A 26 -10.94 -27.00 1.33
CA LYS A 26 -11.38 -27.57 0.05
C LYS A 26 -12.90 -27.58 -0.06
N ARG A 27 -13.60 -28.04 0.99
CA ARG A 27 -15.09 -27.99 1.06
C ARG A 27 -15.65 -26.58 0.97
N LEU A 28 -14.98 -25.60 1.60
CA LEU A 28 -15.39 -24.20 1.53
C LEU A 28 -15.20 -23.63 0.12
N MET A 29 -14.09 -23.98 -0.56
CA MET A 29 -13.87 -23.59 -1.96
C MET A 29 -14.90 -24.22 -2.91
N GLU A 30 -15.19 -25.52 -2.76
CA GLU A 30 -16.19 -26.22 -3.58
C GLU A 30 -17.60 -25.64 -3.37
N LYS A 31 -17.96 -25.29 -2.11
CA LYS A 31 -19.23 -24.63 -1.80
C LYS A 31 -19.31 -23.23 -2.40
N ASN A 32 -18.21 -22.46 -2.38
CA ASN A 32 -18.14 -21.15 -2.99
C ASN A 32 -18.24 -21.19 -4.52
N GLN A 33 -17.57 -22.17 -5.18
CA GLN A 33 -17.69 -22.38 -6.62
C GLN A 33 -19.10 -22.78 -7.05
N SER A 34 -19.79 -23.58 -6.23
CA SER A 34 -21.19 -23.94 -6.47
C SER A 34 -22.13 -22.74 -6.31
N LEU A 35 -21.88 -21.86 -5.32
CA LEU A 35 -22.62 -20.61 -5.16
C LEU A 35 -22.38 -19.65 -6.33
N GLU A 36 -21.13 -19.52 -6.78
CA GLU A 36 -20.79 -18.67 -7.95
C GLU A 36 -21.51 -19.11 -9.22
N LYS A 37 -21.57 -20.42 -9.48
CA LYS A 37 -22.31 -20.97 -10.63
C LYS A 37 -23.81 -20.67 -10.56
N ASN A 38 -24.41 -20.76 -9.39
CA ASN A 38 -25.84 -20.46 -9.20
C ASN A 38 -26.17 -18.98 -9.31
N ILE A 39 -25.25 -18.09 -8.90
CA ILE A 39 -25.39 -16.64 -9.00
C ILE A 39 -25.22 -16.18 -10.46
N MET A 40 -24.27 -16.77 -11.21
CA MET A 40 -24.08 -16.46 -12.63
C MET A 40 -25.29 -16.88 -13.49
N ALA A 41 -26.01 -17.93 -13.10
CA ALA A 41 -27.20 -18.38 -13.81
C ALA A 41 -28.43 -17.45 -13.61
N ASN A 42 -28.44 -16.62 -12.55
CA ASN A 42 -29.64 -15.85 -12.17
C ASN A 42 -29.55 -14.34 -12.37
N ASN A 43 -28.43 -13.76 -12.80
CA ASN A 43 -28.27 -12.28 -12.88
C ASN A 43 -27.56 -11.79 -14.14
N SER A 44 -28.33 -11.46 -15.15
CA SER A 44 -27.90 -10.71 -16.34
C SER A 44 -28.04 -9.18 -16.15
N GLY A 45 -27.66 -8.61 -15.02
CA GLY A 45 -27.90 -7.16 -14.93
C GLY A 45 -27.24 -6.33 -13.84
N LEU A 46 -26.65 -6.88 -12.80
CA LEU A 46 -25.97 -6.07 -11.76
C LEU A 46 -25.04 -6.97 -10.94
N THR A 47 -23.93 -7.37 -11.53
CA THR A 47 -22.93 -8.18 -10.80
C THR A 47 -21.75 -7.32 -10.38
N MET A 48 -21.85 -6.70 -9.23
CA MET A 48 -20.67 -6.58 -8.41
C MET A 48 -20.24 -8.01 -8.08
N SER A 49 -19.13 -8.48 -8.66
CA SER A 49 -18.66 -9.84 -8.52
C SER A 49 -18.62 -10.25 -7.03
N TYR A 50 -19.06 -11.45 -6.71
CA TYR A 50 -18.94 -12.03 -5.34
C TYR A 50 -17.50 -11.97 -4.83
N THR A 51 -16.52 -12.09 -5.74
CA THR A 51 -15.09 -11.91 -5.48
C THR A 51 -14.77 -10.50 -4.99
N ASP A 52 -15.42 -9.45 -5.51
CA ASP A 52 -15.21 -8.07 -5.07
C ASP A 52 -15.76 -7.85 -3.66
N SER A 53 -16.92 -8.42 -3.36
CA SER A 53 -17.51 -8.36 -2.02
C SER A 53 -16.66 -9.11 -1.00
N TYR A 54 -16.15 -10.30 -1.34
CA TYR A 54 -15.25 -11.06 -0.50
C TYR A 54 -13.92 -10.33 -0.27
N ASN A 55 -13.34 -9.76 -1.31
CA ASN A 55 -12.10 -8.99 -1.22
C ASN A 55 -12.27 -7.74 -0.36
N ARG A 56 -13.41 -7.06 -0.44
CA ARG A 56 -13.74 -5.92 0.44
C ARG A 56 -13.87 -6.32 1.90
N ILE A 57 -14.56 -7.42 2.21
CA ILE A 57 -14.69 -7.93 3.57
C ILE A 57 -13.33 -8.35 4.13
N ALA A 58 -12.50 -9.05 3.33
CA ALA A 58 -11.15 -9.42 3.70
C ALA A 58 -10.25 -8.21 3.94
N ALA A 59 -10.38 -7.16 3.10
CA ALA A 59 -9.66 -5.91 3.28
C ALA A 59 -10.09 -5.18 4.57
N GLN A 60 -11.39 -5.11 4.86
CA GLN A 60 -11.90 -4.50 6.10
C GLN A 60 -11.40 -5.20 7.35
N LYS A 61 -11.34 -6.55 7.33
CA LYS A 61 -10.77 -7.32 8.44
C LYS A 61 -9.29 -7.00 8.63
N ARG A 62 -8.51 -6.98 7.55
CA ARG A 62 -7.09 -6.62 7.61
C ARG A 62 -6.85 -5.20 8.12
N LEU A 63 -7.70 -4.25 7.76
CA LEU A 63 -7.61 -2.88 8.27
C LEU A 63 -7.70 -2.86 9.80
N LYS A 64 -8.70 -3.56 10.38
CA LYS A 64 -8.85 -3.67 11.84
C LYS A 64 -7.66 -4.37 12.48
N ASP A 65 -7.15 -5.45 11.88
CA ASP A 65 -6.00 -6.18 12.40
C ASP A 65 -4.75 -5.29 12.44
N TYR A 66 -4.50 -4.47 11.41
CA TYR A 66 -3.38 -3.53 11.40
C TYR A 66 -3.57 -2.35 12.35
N GLU A 67 -4.79 -1.85 12.54
CA GLU A 67 -5.08 -0.81 13.54
C GLU A 67 -4.78 -1.30 14.96
N ILE A 68 -5.20 -2.53 15.31
CA ILE A 68 -4.89 -3.16 16.59
C ILE A 68 -3.38 -3.36 16.74
N LEU A 69 -2.71 -3.83 15.68
CA LEU A 69 -1.27 -4.04 15.69
C LEU A 69 -0.51 -2.73 15.89
N ALA A 70 -0.88 -1.66 15.18
CA ALA A 70 -0.27 -0.35 15.34
C ALA A 70 -0.40 0.16 16.78
N PHE A 71 -1.60 0.04 17.36
CA PHE A 71 -1.85 0.43 18.74
C PHE A 71 -1.00 -0.38 19.74
N ALA A 72 -0.94 -1.70 19.57
CA ALA A 72 -0.15 -2.59 20.43
C ALA A 72 1.36 -2.28 20.31
N CYS A 73 1.87 -2.08 19.09
CA CYS A 73 3.26 -1.73 18.83
C CYS A 73 3.63 -0.38 19.45
N LYS A 74 2.77 0.62 19.33
CA LYS A 74 2.95 1.93 19.95
C LYS A 74 3.08 1.83 21.46
N ARG A 75 2.20 1.08 22.10
CA ARG A 75 2.25 0.86 23.57
C ARG A 75 3.49 0.08 24.01
N ALA A 76 3.98 -0.82 23.16
CA ALA A 76 5.16 -1.63 23.44
C ALA A 76 6.48 -0.93 23.09
N GLY A 77 6.46 0.31 22.56
CA GLY A 77 7.64 1.04 22.11
C GLY A 77 8.29 0.44 20.86
N LYS A 78 7.57 -0.40 20.09
CA LYS A 78 8.04 -1.04 18.85
C LYS A 78 7.78 -0.16 17.64
N SER A 79 8.47 0.98 17.57
CA SER A 79 8.21 2.03 16.57
C SER A 79 8.32 1.53 15.13
N ARG A 80 9.27 0.65 14.79
CA ARG A 80 9.38 0.10 13.42
C ARG A 80 8.16 -0.71 13.01
N ASP A 81 7.62 -1.53 13.92
CA ASP A 81 6.44 -2.36 13.64
C ASP A 81 5.16 -1.50 13.63
N GLU A 82 5.11 -0.46 14.47
CA GLU A 82 4.07 0.57 14.41
C GLU A 82 4.05 1.23 13.03
N GLY A 83 5.21 1.70 12.54
CA GLY A 83 5.35 2.30 11.20
C GLY A 83 4.92 1.36 10.08
N ARG A 84 5.36 0.09 10.13
CA ARG A 84 4.95 -0.93 9.16
C ARG A 84 3.43 -1.16 9.14
N SER A 85 2.79 -1.10 10.31
CA SER A 85 1.34 -1.25 10.40
C SER A 85 0.61 -0.09 9.72
N TYR A 86 1.05 1.16 9.94
CA TYR A 86 0.50 2.32 9.25
C TYR A 86 0.73 2.25 7.73
N TYR A 87 1.94 1.88 7.29
CA TYR A 87 2.23 1.69 5.87
C TYR A 87 1.30 0.66 5.23
N SER A 88 1.16 -0.52 5.86
CA SER A 88 0.29 -1.59 5.35
C SER A 88 -1.18 -1.18 5.31
N THR A 89 -1.64 -0.38 6.29
CA THR A 89 -2.98 0.19 6.30
C THR A 89 -3.17 1.18 5.14
N GLY A 90 -2.16 2.03 4.88
CA GLY A 90 -2.14 2.94 3.74
C GLY A 90 -2.29 2.20 2.41
N VAL A 91 -1.49 1.15 2.18
CA VAL A 91 -1.57 0.30 0.97
C VAL A 91 -2.95 -0.33 0.80
N LEU A 92 -3.59 -0.77 1.89
CA LEU A 92 -4.95 -1.32 1.79
C LEU A 92 -5.98 -0.26 1.40
N TYR A 93 -5.89 0.96 1.92
CA TYR A 93 -6.76 2.06 1.54
C TYR A 93 -6.53 2.50 0.09
N ASP A 94 -5.26 2.59 -0.36
CA ASP A 94 -4.89 2.89 -1.75
C ASP A 94 -5.50 1.85 -2.71
N ASN A 95 -5.32 0.56 -2.46
CA ASN A 95 -5.93 -0.53 -3.24
C ASN A 95 -7.47 -0.51 -3.25
N LEU A 96 -8.10 0.15 -2.28
CA LEU A 96 -9.55 0.37 -2.24
C LEU A 96 -9.98 1.67 -2.94
N GLY A 97 -9.04 2.43 -3.51
CA GLY A 97 -9.28 3.75 -4.10
C GLY A 97 -9.60 4.85 -3.08
N LYS A 98 -9.31 4.59 -1.80
CA LYS A 98 -9.55 5.52 -0.69
C LYS A 98 -8.30 6.35 -0.42
N PHE A 99 -7.93 7.18 -1.40
CA PHE A 99 -6.66 7.90 -1.41
C PHE A 99 -6.50 8.87 -0.23
N LYS A 100 -7.56 9.53 0.23
CA LYS A 100 -7.48 10.44 1.38
C LYS A 100 -7.19 9.70 2.68
N GLU A 101 -7.80 8.53 2.88
CA GLU A 101 -7.54 7.66 4.02
C GLU A 101 -6.13 7.04 3.93
N ALA A 102 -5.66 6.68 2.74
CA ALA A 102 -4.31 6.18 2.52
C ALA A 102 -3.28 7.25 2.88
N ILE A 103 -3.42 8.47 2.40
CA ILE A 103 -2.58 9.63 2.74
C ILE A 103 -2.48 9.81 4.27
N ALA A 104 -3.61 9.74 4.97
CA ALA A 104 -3.62 9.90 6.42
C ALA A 104 -2.80 8.80 7.14
N GLN A 105 -2.79 7.58 6.63
CA GLN A 105 -1.96 6.50 7.19
C GLN A 105 -0.48 6.65 6.83
N TYR A 106 -0.17 7.01 5.59
CA TYR A 106 1.20 7.29 5.18
C TYR A 106 1.81 8.49 5.91
N GLN A 107 1.01 9.49 6.29
CA GLN A 107 1.47 10.59 7.15
C GLN A 107 1.85 10.10 8.57
N LYS A 108 1.09 9.17 9.16
CA LYS A 108 1.48 8.54 10.43
C LYS A 108 2.76 7.72 10.29
N PHE A 109 2.89 6.95 9.19
CA PHE A 109 4.12 6.23 8.87
C PHE A 109 5.30 7.19 8.75
N LEU A 110 5.15 8.30 8.04
CA LEU A 110 6.15 9.35 7.89
C LEU A 110 6.61 9.91 9.26
N GLN A 111 5.65 10.18 10.15
CA GLN A 111 5.97 10.67 11.50
C GLN A 111 6.82 9.67 12.28
N VAL A 112 6.49 8.37 12.20
CA VAL A 112 7.28 7.32 12.85
C VAL A 112 8.67 7.23 12.24
N CYS A 113 8.80 7.22 10.91
CA CYS A 113 10.11 7.16 10.23
C CYS A 113 11.02 8.31 10.66
N ARG A 114 10.48 9.54 10.71
CA ARG A 114 11.22 10.71 11.19
C ARG A 114 11.67 10.57 12.65
N ALA A 115 10.77 10.08 13.51
CA ALA A 115 11.08 9.90 14.93
C ALA A 115 12.20 8.90 15.20
N ILE A 116 12.37 7.89 14.32
CA ILE A 116 13.41 6.86 14.46
C ILE A 116 14.60 7.05 13.52
N GLY A 117 14.62 8.13 12.72
CA GLY A 117 15.69 8.42 11.76
C GLY A 117 15.75 7.46 10.56
N ASP A 118 14.60 6.86 10.17
CA ASP A 118 14.50 5.98 9.00
C ASP A 118 14.30 6.78 7.72
N VAL A 119 15.41 7.23 7.13
CA VAL A 119 15.41 8.05 5.90
C VAL A 119 14.80 7.31 4.71
N HIS A 120 15.00 5.98 4.60
CA HIS A 120 14.39 5.20 3.51
C HIS A 120 12.87 5.12 3.68
N GLY A 121 12.40 4.89 4.91
CA GLY A 121 10.98 4.92 5.21
C GLY A 121 10.36 6.31 4.99
N GLU A 122 11.08 7.37 5.31
CA GLU A 122 10.65 8.76 5.04
C GLU A 122 10.52 9.01 3.54
N ALA A 123 11.50 8.62 2.72
CA ALA A 123 11.45 8.73 1.27
C ALA A 123 10.28 7.94 0.67
N LEU A 124 10.08 6.71 1.13
CA LEU A 124 8.94 5.87 0.72
C LEU A 124 7.60 6.52 1.05
N ALA A 125 7.46 7.08 2.26
CA ALA A 125 6.24 7.76 2.67
C ALA A 125 5.93 8.97 1.78
N TYR A 126 6.92 9.79 1.45
CA TYR A 126 6.74 10.92 0.54
C TYR A 126 6.30 10.46 -0.85
N ASN A 127 6.89 9.40 -1.39
CA ASN A 127 6.48 8.86 -2.67
C ASN A 127 5.02 8.39 -2.66
N CYS A 128 4.62 7.59 -1.66
CA CYS A 128 3.25 7.08 -1.56
C CYS A 128 2.23 8.22 -1.44
N ILE A 129 2.49 9.20 -0.58
CA ILE A 129 1.61 10.37 -0.42
C ILE A 129 1.51 11.17 -1.74
N GLY A 130 2.64 11.37 -2.42
CA GLY A 130 2.68 12.07 -3.70
C GLY A 130 1.86 11.37 -4.78
N VAL A 131 1.95 10.04 -4.87
CA VAL A 131 1.17 9.21 -5.80
C VAL A 131 -0.33 9.31 -5.49
N ASP A 132 -0.74 9.24 -4.22
CA ASP A 132 -2.15 9.35 -3.85
C ASP A 132 -2.71 10.74 -4.15
N TYR A 133 -1.94 11.81 -3.91
CA TYR A 133 -2.33 13.16 -4.33
C TYR A 133 -2.39 13.30 -5.86
N MET A 134 -1.52 12.63 -6.60
CA MET A 134 -1.59 12.60 -8.07
C MET A 134 -2.89 11.94 -8.54
N LYS A 135 -3.31 10.83 -7.89
CA LYS A 135 -4.60 10.17 -8.16
C LYS A 135 -5.81 11.06 -7.82
N LEU A 136 -5.73 11.81 -6.74
CA LEU A 136 -6.75 12.82 -6.42
C LEU A 136 -6.75 13.96 -7.43
N GLY A 137 -5.56 14.35 -7.95
CA GLY A 137 -5.39 15.35 -9.00
C GLY A 137 -6.05 14.99 -10.31
N GLU A 138 -6.14 13.70 -10.66
CA GLU A 138 -6.91 13.21 -11.81
C GLU A 138 -8.43 13.50 -11.68
N LEU A 139 -8.91 13.66 -10.45
CA LEU A 139 -10.33 13.99 -10.16
C LEU A 139 -10.54 15.49 -9.98
N ASP A 140 -9.58 16.17 -9.37
CA ASP A 140 -9.60 17.62 -9.13
C ASP A 140 -8.18 18.17 -9.15
N ASN A 141 -7.87 19.01 -10.11
CA ASN A 141 -6.53 19.56 -10.37
C ASN A 141 -5.90 20.27 -9.17
N ILE A 142 -6.66 20.69 -8.17
CA ILE A 142 -6.16 21.36 -6.96
C ILE A 142 -5.12 20.51 -6.23
N TYR A 143 -5.27 19.18 -6.28
CA TYR A 143 -4.38 18.24 -5.57
C TYR A 143 -3.02 18.04 -6.25
N TYR A 144 -2.83 18.47 -7.51
CA TYR A 144 -1.52 18.37 -8.17
C TYR A 144 -0.44 19.20 -7.49
N ASN A 145 -0.81 20.33 -6.87
CA ASN A 145 0.16 21.12 -6.12
C ASN A 145 0.73 20.35 -4.91
N ASP A 146 -0.11 19.63 -4.19
CA ASP A 146 0.33 18.77 -3.10
C ASP A 146 1.20 17.62 -3.61
N ALA A 147 0.80 16.98 -4.71
CA ALA A 147 1.57 15.92 -5.35
C ALA A 147 2.99 16.40 -5.71
N ILE A 148 3.11 17.56 -6.34
CA ILE A 148 4.41 18.16 -6.69
C ILE A 148 5.26 18.36 -5.43
N GLN A 149 4.70 18.94 -4.36
CA GLN A 149 5.45 19.18 -3.12
C GLN A 149 6.00 17.87 -2.52
N TYR A 150 5.17 16.81 -2.48
CA TYR A 150 5.60 15.53 -1.92
C TYR A 150 6.64 14.82 -2.80
N HIS A 151 6.51 14.86 -4.12
CA HIS A 151 7.53 14.30 -5.00
C HIS A 151 8.83 15.11 -4.99
N MET A 152 8.79 16.42 -4.77
CA MET A 152 10.01 17.21 -4.56
C MET A 152 10.71 16.81 -3.26
N LYS A 153 9.99 16.65 -2.15
CA LYS A 153 10.56 16.14 -0.89
C LYS A 153 11.14 14.73 -1.04
N HIS A 154 10.44 13.84 -1.77
CA HIS A 154 10.97 12.52 -2.10
C HIS A 154 12.29 12.63 -2.86
N LYS A 155 12.36 13.47 -3.90
CA LYS A 155 13.56 13.70 -4.70
C LYS A 155 14.76 14.18 -3.86
N GLU A 156 14.54 15.01 -2.84
CA GLU A 156 15.61 15.56 -2.00
C GLU A 156 16.35 14.48 -1.21
N ILE A 157 15.64 13.51 -0.63
CA ILE A 157 16.20 12.55 0.33
C ILE A 157 16.36 11.13 -0.22
N ALA A 158 15.75 10.82 -1.37
CA ALA A 158 15.79 9.49 -1.97
C ALA A 158 17.18 9.14 -2.52
N ASP A 159 17.45 7.85 -2.65
CA ASP A 159 18.55 7.32 -3.41
C ASP A 159 18.42 7.59 -4.92
N VAL A 160 19.39 7.10 -5.70
CA VAL A 160 19.41 7.34 -7.15
C VAL A 160 18.15 6.82 -7.85
N ALA A 161 17.67 5.63 -7.48
CA ALA A 161 16.46 5.05 -8.07
C ALA A 161 15.21 5.84 -7.67
N GLY A 162 15.11 6.24 -6.40
CA GLY A 162 14.02 7.08 -5.91
C GLY A 162 14.00 8.47 -6.55
N LYS A 163 15.17 9.08 -6.76
CA LYS A 163 15.27 10.36 -7.50
C LYS A 163 14.75 10.23 -8.93
N PHE A 164 15.12 9.15 -9.62
CA PHE A 164 14.61 8.87 -10.96
C PHE A 164 13.08 8.73 -10.95
N LEU A 165 12.53 7.96 -10.00
CA LEU A 165 11.09 7.81 -9.85
C LEU A 165 10.39 9.15 -9.56
N ALA A 166 10.98 9.99 -8.71
CA ALA A 166 10.43 11.31 -8.41
C ALA A 166 10.39 12.21 -9.67
N HIS A 167 11.42 12.15 -10.50
CA HIS A 167 11.45 12.86 -11.76
C HIS A 167 10.34 12.41 -12.70
N ILE A 168 10.15 11.10 -12.89
CA ILE A 168 9.05 10.55 -13.70
C ILE A 168 7.70 11.09 -13.20
N ASN A 169 7.43 10.98 -11.90
CA ASN A 169 6.16 11.43 -11.32
C ASN A 169 5.94 12.94 -11.51
N LEU A 170 6.97 13.75 -11.30
CA LEU A 170 6.91 15.19 -11.56
C LEU A 170 6.64 15.50 -13.03
N GLY A 171 7.30 14.79 -13.95
CA GLY A 171 7.07 14.94 -15.39
C GLY A 171 5.63 14.63 -15.78
N ILE A 172 5.05 13.54 -15.25
CA ILE A 172 3.64 13.17 -15.46
C ILE A 172 2.71 14.29 -14.96
N ILE A 173 2.94 14.80 -13.75
CA ILE A 173 2.10 15.85 -13.18
C ILE A 173 2.20 17.14 -13.99
N TYR A 174 3.41 17.61 -14.34
CA TYR A 174 3.59 18.82 -15.13
C TYR A 174 2.95 18.70 -16.51
N ASN A 175 3.01 17.53 -17.15
CA ASN A 175 2.29 17.28 -18.37
C ASN A 175 0.76 17.37 -18.16
N SER A 176 0.23 16.84 -17.07
CA SER A 176 -1.20 16.86 -16.76
C SER A 176 -1.73 18.27 -16.50
N VAL A 177 -0.91 19.16 -15.95
CA VAL A 177 -1.27 20.57 -15.72
C VAL A 177 -0.93 21.49 -16.90
N GLY A 178 -0.36 20.94 -18.00
CA GLY A 178 -0.01 21.70 -19.21
C GLY A 178 1.29 22.50 -19.12
N ASP A 179 2.13 22.25 -18.10
CA ASP A 179 3.46 22.86 -17.99
C ASP A 179 4.50 21.98 -18.71
N PHE A 180 4.48 22.05 -20.04
CA PHE A 180 5.31 21.20 -20.89
C PHE A 180 6.82 21.49 -20.78
N GLU A 181 7.19 22.71 -20.39
CA GLU A 181 8.58 23.07 -20.15
C GLU A 181 9.15 22.28 -18.96
N LYS A 182 8.48 22.35 -17.82
CA LYS A 182 8.89 21.59 -16.65
C LYS A 182 8.72 20.07 -16.83
N SER A 183 7.73 19.64 -17.60
CA SER A 183 7.60 18.24 -17.97
C SER A 183 8.83 17.73 -18.70
N SER A 184 9.32 18.45 -19.72
CA SER A 184 10.49 18.03 -20.51
C SER A 184 11.81 18.00 -19.73
N ILE A 185 11.95 18.81 -18.68
CA ILE A 185 13.13 18.81 -17.79
C ILE A 185 13.14 17.58 -16.87
N ASN A 186 11.98 16.99 -16.59
CA ASN A 186 11.84 15.86 -15.68
C ASN A 186 11.74 14.50 -16.38
N HIS A 187 11.75 14.45 -17.70
CA HIS A 187 11.83 13.25 -18.52
C HIS A 187 13.24 13.03 -19.06
#